data_ba167381b06f61c8e537c140dfbdcde3
#
_entry.id   ba167381b06f61c8e537c140dfbdcde3
#
_cell.length_a   1.000
_cell.length_b   1.000
_cell.length_c   1.000
_cell.angle_alpha   90.00
_cell.angle_beta   90.00
_cell.angle_gamma   90.00
#
_symmetry.space_group_name_H-M   'P 1'
#
loop_
_entity.id
_entity.type
_entity.pdbx_description
1 polymer ?
#
loop_
_entity_poly.entity_id
_entity_poly.type
_entity_poly.pdbx_seq_one_letter_code
_entity_poly.pdbx_strand_id
1 'polypeptide(L)'
;MAELDTIYETKIKYTGLFSFNDLYNLLYDFLTDYNYFVTEEGYTEKVRAEGKEIEVKWLCLKKVTDYFRYRIKITMRLFRLLEVEITKEGKKVKMNKGDLEIKFTAILERDYENKFEISPFHKFLRAVYEKYIIKNRIEQMEDKLVEETLTFVNNTKAYLELEAKK
;
A
#
# COMPACT_ATOMS: atom_id res chain seq x y z
N MET A 1 23.54 -3.97 -3.62
CA MET A 1 22.20 -3.47 -3.32
C MET A 1 21.15 -4.23 -4.11
N ALA A 2 20.05 -4.54 -3.46
CA ALA A 2 18.88 -5.03 -4.17
C ALA A 2 18.43 -4.00 -5.21
N GLU A 3 17.91 -4.46 -6.34
CA GLU A 3 17.35 -3.56 -7.34
C GLU A 3 15.87 -3.35 -7.07
N LEU A 4 15.46 -2.09 -7.05
CA LEU A 4 14.08 -1.68 -6.79
C LEU A 4 13.50 -1.04 -8.04
N ASP A 5 12.47 -1.68 -8.62
CA ASP A 5 11.77 -1.13 -9.78
C ASP A 5 10.33 -0.78 -9.39
N THR A 6 9.98 0.49 -9.52
CA THR A 6 8.59 0.92 -9.33
C THR A 6 7.77 0.49 -10.55
N ILE A 7 6.83 -0.43 -10.33
CA ILE A 7 6.03 -1.03 -11.39
C ILE A 7 4.71 -0.31 -11.57
N TYR A 8 4.10 0.14 -10.49
CA TYR A 8 2.78 0.74 -10.52
C TYR A 8 2.64 1.74 -9.39
N GLU A 9 1.95 2.84 -9.67
CA GLU A 9 1.68 3.87 -8.68
C GLU A 9 0.29 4.44 -8.93
N THR A 10 -0.51 4.56 -7.89
CA THR A 10 -1.85 5.13 -7.99
C THR A 10 -2.24 5.84 -6.69
N LYS A 11 -3.24 6.69 -6.80
CA LYS A 11 -3.73 7.49 -5.70
C LYS A 11 -5.25 7.47 -5.67
N ILE A 12 -5.83 7.32 -4.49
CA ILE A 12 -7.26 7.42 -4.25
C ILE A 12 -7.52 8.73 -3.48
N LYS A 13 -8.51 9.49 -3.93
CA LYS A 13 -8.99 10.69 -3.23
C LYS A 13 -10.46 10.52 -2.88
N TYR A 14 -10.82 10.91 -1.67
CA TYR A 14 -12.19 10.80 -1.19
C TYR A 14 -12.49 11.96 -0.24
N THR A 15 -13.68 12.51 -0.33
CA THR A 15 -14.18 13.53 0.58
C THR A 15 -15.56 13.13 1.07
N GLY A 16 -15.77 13.10 2.36
CA GLY A 16 -17.06 12.78 2.94
C GLY A 16 -16.94 12.03 4.25
N LEU A 17 -17.98 11.23 4.54
CA LEU A 17 -18.05 10.43 5.75
C LEU A 17 -17.38 9.07 5.54
N PHE A 18 -16.59 8.66 6.51
CA PHE A 18 -15.97 7.33 6.55
C PHE A 18 -15.52 7.05 7.98
N SER A 19 -15.13 5.83 8.28
CA SER A 19 -14.49 5.49 9.55
C SER A 19 -13.02 5.23 9.29
N PHE A 20 -12.15 6.10 9.77
CA PHE A 20 -10.71 5.93 9.61
C PHE A 20 -10.22 4.64 10.27
N ASN A 21 -10.75 4.35 11.46
CA ASN A 21 -10.38 3.13 12.18
C ASN A 21 -10.76 1.87 11.40
N ASP A 22 -11.95 1.84 10.82
CA ASP A 22 -12.39 0.70 10.00
C ASP A 22 -11.58 0.58 8.73
N LEU A 23 -11.28 1.70 8.08
CA LEU A 23 -10.45 1.73 6.87
C LEU A 23 -9.03 1.21 7.15
N TYR A 24 -8.44 1.68 8.25
CA TYR A 24 -7.10 1.26 8.68
C TYR A 24 -7.05 -0.26 8.90
N ASN A 25 -8.01 -0.77 9.65
CA ASN A 25 -8.09 -2.20 9.94
C ASN A 25 -8.39 -3.03 8.69
N LEU A 26 -9.27 -2.55 7.82
CA LEU A 26 -9.64 -3.23 6.59
C LEU A 26 -8.43 -3.38 5.65
N LEU A 27 -7.67 -2.31 5.44
CA LEU A 27 -6.45 -2.35 4.64
C LEU A 27 -5.41 -3.27 5.24
N TYR A 28 -5.23 -3.20 6.54
CA TYR A 28 -4.30 -4.08 7.26
C TYR A 28 -4.67 -5.55 7.04
N ASP A 29 -5.94 -5.89 7.19
CA ASP A 29 -6.42 -7.26 7.03
C ASP A 29 -6.26 -7.74 5.58
N PHE A 30 -6.56 -6.91 4.60
CA PHE A 30 -6.35 -7.25 3.19
C PHE A 30 -4.89 -7.59 2.90
N LEU A 31 -3.99 -6.76 3.40
CA LEU A 31 -2.55 -6.95 3.18
C LEU A 31 -2.05 -8.24 3.87
N THR A 32 -2.45 -8.46 5.11
CA THR A 32 -2.04 -9.66 5.85
C THR A 32 -2.64 -10.94 5.27
N ASP A 33 -3.85 -10.89 4.75
CA ASP A 33 -4.49 -12.02 4.06
C ASP A 33 -3.72 -12.43 2.79
N TYR A 34 -3.04 -11.48 2.15
CA TYR A 34 -2.19 -11.73 1.00
C TYR A 34 -0.73 -12.01 1.39
N ASN A 35 -0.48 -12.24 2.68
CA ASN A 35 0.85 -12.57 3.22
C ASN A 35 1.87 -11.42 3.15
N TYR A 36 1.40 -10.19 3.15
CA TYR A 36 2.28 -9.04 3.30
C TYR A 36 2.56 -8.79 4.78
N PHE A 37 3.80 -8.52 5.10
CA PHE A 37 4.19 -8.05 6.42
C PHE A 37 4.14 -6.52 6.42
N VAL A 38 3.25 -5.97 7.22
CA VAL A 38 3.00 -4.53 7.27
C VAL A 38 3.79 -3.90 8.41
N THR A 39 4.61 -2.90 8.08
CA THR A 39 5.35 -2.11 9.06
C THR A 39 4.88 -0.66 8.95
N GLU A 40 4.45 -0.08 10.07
CA GLU A 40 4.13 1.33 10.13
C GLU A 40 5.43 2.11 10.32
N GLU A 41 5.85 2.82 9.28
CA GLU A 41 7.10 3.60 9.31
C GLU A 41 6.90 4.98 9.92
N GLY A 42 5.68 5.48 9.88
CA GLY A 42 5.39 6.79 10.43
C GLY A 42 3.91 7.01 10.69
N TYR A 43 3.62 7.70 11.76
CA TYR A 43 2.29 8.17 12.11
C TYR A 43 2.43 9.57 12.67
N THR A 44 1.84 10.53 12.00
CA THR A 44 1.88 11.94 12.42
C THR A 44 0.46 12.47 12.53
N GLU A 45 0.16 13.13 13.63
CA GLU A 45 -1.14 13.74 13.87
C GLU A 45 -0.92 15.20 14.27
N LYS A 46 -1.63 16.12 13.58
CA LYS A 46 -1.59 17.54 13.88
C LYS A 46 -3.01 18.06 14.04
N VAL A 47 -3.23 18.84 15.08
CA VAL A 47 -4.53 19.48 15.32
C VAL A 47 -4.49 20.86 14.70
N ARG A 48 -5.44 21.13 13.80
CA ARG A 48 -5.62 22.43 13.14
C ARG A 48 -6.98 23.00 13.49
N ALA A 49 -7.18 24.28 13.23
CA ALA A 49 -8.47 24.95 13.46
C ALA A 49 -9.60 24.31 12.63
N GLU A 50 -9.28 23.80 11.44
CA GLU A 50 -10.24 23.21 10.50
C GLU A 50 -10.50 21.72 10.76
N GLY A 51 -9.73 21.08 11.61
CA GLY A 51 -9.79 19.67 11.91
C GLY A 51 -8.40 19.07 12.04
N LYS A 52 -8.31 17.77 12.17
CA LYS A 52 -7.04 17.08 12.30
C LYS A 52 -6.42 16.76 10.94
N GLU A 53 -5.09 16.78 10.90
CA GLU A 53 -4.32 16.26 9.80
C GLU A 53 -3.59 15.02 10.28
N ILE A 54 -3.75 13.90 9.56
CA ILE A 54 -3.10 12.65 9.91
C ILE A 54 -2.32 12.16 8.69
N GLU A 55 -1.09 11.72 8.90
CA GLU A 55 -0.30 11.06 7.87
C GLU A 55 0.21 9.72 8.41
N VAL A 56 -0.10 8.64 7.69
CA VAL A 56 0.32 7.29 8.04
C VAL A 56 1.13 6.74 6.86
N LYS A 57 2.30 6.18 7.15
CA LYS A 57 3.16 5.56 6.14
C LYS A 57 3.38 4.10 6.49
N TRP A 58 3.02 3.22 5.57
CA TRP A 58 3.22 1.78 5.71
C TRP A 58 4.21 1.28 4.66
N LEU A 59 5.04 0.35 5.09
CA LEU A 59 5.86 -0.46 4.20
C LEU A 59 5.39 -1.90 4.31
N CYS A 60 4.95 -2.46 3.20
CA CYS A 60 4.39 -3.81 3.15
C CYS A 60 5.31 -4.68 2.30
N LEU A 61 5.83 -5.76 2.89
CA LEU A 61 6.80 -6.64 2.25
C LEU A 61 6.24 -8.06 2.13
N LYS A 62 6.47 -8.68 0.98
CA LYS A 62 6.09 -10.07 0.74
C LYS A 62 7.22 -10.77 -0.02
N LYS A 63 7.81 -11.78 0.61
CA LYS A 63 8.80 -12.64 -0.06
C LYS A 63 8.05 -13.60 -0.99
N VAL A 64 8.36 -13.54 -2.28
CA VAL A 64 7.73 -14.42 -3.27
C VAL A 64 8.64 -15.60 -3.57
N THR A 65 9.92 -15.32 -3.80
CA THR A 65 10.98 -16.33 -3.98
C THR A 65 12.24 -15.87 -3.26
N ASP A 66 13.32 -16.63 -3.35
CA ASP A 66 14.62 -16.22 -2.79
C ASP A 66 15.23 -15.02 -3.53
N TYR A 67 14.72 -14.71 -4.71
CA TYR A 67 15.23 -13.62 -5.55
C TYR A 67 14.28 -12.43 -5.61
N PHE A 68 12.97 -12.68 -5.63
CA PHE A 68 11.94 -11.65 -5.78
C PHE A 68 11.21 -11.39 -4.47
N ARG A 69 11.04 -10.11 -4.17
CA ARG A 69 10.22 -9.64 -3.05
C ARG A 69 9.34 -8.49 -3.53
N TYR A 70 8.09 -8.52 -3.12
CA TYR A 70 7.16 -7.41 -3.38
C TYR A 70 7.25 -6.39 -2.25
N ARG A 71 7.26 -5.13 -2.63
CA ARG A 71 7.28 -4.01 -1.70
C ARG A 71 6.16 -3.05 -2.11
N ILE A 72 5.19 -2.86 -1.23
CA ILE A 72 4.12 -1.89 -1.46
C ILE A 72 4.23 -0.81 -0.40
N LYS A 73 4.39 0.43 -0.83
CA LYS A 73 4.37 1.59 0.06
C LYS A 73 2.98 2.19 0.01
N ILE A 74 2.40 2.40 1.16
CA ILE A 74 1.07 3.00 1.29
C ILE A 74 1.20 4.24 2.18
N THR A 75 0.78 5.38 1.64
CA THR A 75 0.74 6.63 2.40
C THR A 75 -0.72 7.09 2.47
N MET A 76 -1.24 7.19 3.67
CA MET A 76 -2.59 7.71 3.93
C MET A 76 -2.46 9.12 4.49
N ARG A 77 -3.14 10.08 3.87
CA ARG A 77 -3.20 11.47 4.33
C ARG A 77 -4.63 11.88 4.53
N LEU A 78 -4.91 12.41 5.70
CA LEU A 78 -6.24 12.87 6.06
C LEU A 78 -6.15 14.35 6.41
N PHE A 79 -7.05 15.13 5.84
CA PHE A 79 -7.09 16.57 6.03
C PHE A 79 -8.46 16.99 6.52
N ARG A 80 -8.52 18.01 7.35
CA ARG A 80 -9.77 18.56 7.89
C ARG A 80 -10.65 17.47 8.50
N LEU A 81 -10.01 16.53 9.21
CA LEU A 81 -10.69 15.39 9.79
C LEU A 81 -11.44 15.80 11.04
N LEU A 82 -12.75 15.62 11.01
CA LEU A 82 -13.64 15.88 12.13
C LEU A 82 -14.29 14.58 12.58
N GLU A 83 -14.53 14.47 13.87
CA GLU A 83 -15.31 13.38 14.42
C GLU A 83 -16.75 13.84 14.51
N VAL A 84 -17.65 13.11 13.87
CA VAL A 84 -19.08 13.43 13.85
C VAL A 84 -19.88 12.23 14.33
N GLU A 85 -21.06 12.51 14.88
CA GLU A 85 -21.97 11.47 15.35
C GLU A 85 -23.14 11.39 14.37
N ILE A 86 -23.38 10.19 13.85
CA ILE A 86 -24.50 9.93 12.94
C ILE A 86 -25.41 8.85 13.54
N THR A 87 -26.67 8.85 13.13
CA THR A 87 -27.61 7.80 13.51
C THR A 87 -27.67 6.76 12.39
N LYS A 88 -27.35 5.51 12.74
CA LYS A 88 -27.34 4.39 11.81
C LYS A 88 -28.10 3.23 12.44
N GLU A 89 -29.15 2.78 11.77
CA GLU A 89 -30.03 1.71 12.28
C GLU A 89 -30.55 1.97 13.71
N GLY A 90 -30.88 3.23 14.00
CA GLY A 90 -31.37 3.63 15.32
C GLY A 90 -30.32 3.81 16.39
N LYS A 91 -29.04 3.59 16.06
CA LYS A 91 -27.91 3.74 16.98
C LYS A 91 -27.03 4.91 16.58
N LYS A 92 -26.51 5.62 17.58
CA LYS A 92 -25.53 6.69 17.36
C LYS A 92 -24.16 6.06 17.14
N VAL A 93 -23.53 6.42 16.04
CA VAL A 93 -22.20 5.90 15.66
C VAL A 93 -21.28 7.10 15.41
N LYS A 94 -20.06 6.98 15.92
CA LYS A 94 -19.03 8.00 15.65
C LYS A 94 -18.37 7.69 14.31
N MET A 95 -18.32 8.71 13.46
CA MET A 95 -17.70 8.62 12.14
C MET A 95 -16.73 9.77 11.95
N ASN A 96 -15.91 9.65 10.93
CA ASN A 96 -15.03 10.74 10.52
C ASN A 96 -15.61 11.45 9.30
N LYS A 97 -15.36 12.74 9.22
CA LYS A 97 -15.69 13.55 8.06
C LYS A 97 -14.47 14.36 7.68
N GLY A 98 -14.06 14.27 6.44
CA GLY A 98 -12.89 15.00 5.97
C GLY A 98 -12.44 14.55 4.60
N ASP A 99 -11.22 14.94 4.27
CA ASP A 99 -10.58 14.60 3.01
C ASP A 99 -9.56 13.49 3.24
N LEU A 100 -9.58 12.50 2.36
CA LEU A 100 -8.71 11.34 2.42
C LEU A 100 -7.95 11.21 1.11
N GLU A 101 -6.66 10.94 1.21
CA GLU A 101 -5.81 10.62 0.07
C GLU A 101 -4.96 9.41 0.44
N ILE A 102 -5.03 8.36 -0.39
CA ILE A 102 -4.25 7.15 -0.19
C ILE A 102 -3.41 6.91 -1.45
N LYS A 103 -2.10 6.86 -1.28
CA LYS A 103 -1.16 6.59 -2.36
C LYS A 103 -0.60 5.19 -2.21
N PHE A 104 -0.65 4.41 -3.29
CA PHE A 104 -0.09 3.07 -3.37
C PHE A 104 1.07 3.09 -4.35
N THR A 105 2.21 2.58 -3.94
CA THR A 105 3.39 2.43 -4.80
C THR A 105 3.85 0.99 -4.75
N ALA A 106 3.77 0.29 -5.86
CA ALA A 106 4.16 -1.12 -5.97
C ALA A 106 5.56 -1.22 -6.57
N ILE A 107 6.45 -1.86 -5.85
CA ILE A 107 7.87 -1.99 -6.19
C ILE A 107 8.22 -3.46 -6.25
N LEU A 108 8.83 -3.88 -7.35
CA LEU A 108 9.42 -5.22 -7.46
C LEU A 108 10.89 -5.11 -7.03
N GLU A 109 11.25 -5.87 -6.02
CA GLU A 109 12.61 -5.92 -5.51
C GLU A 109 13.26 -7.21 -5.97
N ARG A 110 14.41 -7.10 -6.61
CA ARG A 110 15.18 -8.23 -7.14
C ARG A 110 16.49 -8.34 -6.37
N ASP A 111 16.92 -9.59 -6.19
CA ASP A 111 18.17 -9.90 -5.46
C ASP A 111 18.19 -9.23 -4.08
N TYR A 112 17.08 -9.34 -3.35
CA TYR A 112 16.94 -8.68 -2.04
C TYR A 112 17.90 -9.26 -0.98
N GLU A 113 18.44 -10.46 -1.21
CA GLU A 113 19.45 -11.05 -0.34
C GLU A 113 20.88 -10.71 -0.75
N ASN A 114 21.03 -9.92 -1.83
CA ASN A 114 22.33 -9.45 -2.35
C ASN A 114 23.28 -10.58 -2.73
N LYS A 115 22.75 -11.68 -3.26
CA LYS A 115 23.57 -12.86 -3.64
C LYS A 115 24.54 -12.57 -4.78
N PHE A 116 24.24 -11.58 -5.62
CA PHE A 116 25.04 -11.24 -6.79
C PHE A 116 25.87 -9.97 -6.61
N GLU A 117 25.99 -9.45 -5.39
CA GLU A 117 26.72 -8.19 -5.14
C GLU A 117 28.10 -8.38 -4.51
N ILE A 118 28.63 -9.61 -4.50
CA ILE A 118 29.90 -9.93 -3.88
C ILE A 118 31.07 -9.35 -4.68
N SER A 119 30.96 -9.24 -6.01
CA SER A 119 32.03 -8.74 -6.89
C SER A 119 31.45 -8.24 -8.21
N PRO A 120 32.24 -7.49 -9.02
CA PRO A 120 31.81 -7.10 -10.36
C PRO A 120 31.42 -8.26 -11.25
N PHE A 121 32.09 -9.42 -11.10
CA PHE A 121 31.76 -10.62 -11.84
C PHE A 121 30.37 -11.14 -11.48
N HIS A 122 30.01 -11.13 -10.20
CA HIS A 122 28.68 -11.54 -9.75
C HIS A 122 27.59 -10.58 -10.26
N LYS A 123 27.89 -9.27 -10.31
CA LYS A 123 26.97 -8.28 -10.90
C LYS A 123 26.76 -8.54 -12.39
N PHE A 124 27.82 -8.89 -13.10
CA PHE A 124 27.74 -9.26 -14.51
C PHE A 124 26.88 -10.52 -14.70
N LEU A 125 27.08 -11.55 -13.87
CA LEU A 125 26.28 -12.77 -13.90
C LEU A 125 24.80 -12.47 -13.66
N ARG A 126 24.49 -11.56 -12.72
CA ARG A 126 23.11 -11.14 -12.48
C ARG A 126 22.50 -10.52 -13.73
N ALA A 127 23.21 -9.61 -14.38
CA ALA A 127 22.73 -8.95 -15.59
C ALA A 127 22.43 -9.96 -16.70
N VAL A 128 23.32 -10.95 -16.89
CA VAL A 128 23.12 -12.03 -17.87
C VAL A 128 21.92 -12.90 -17.49
N TYR A 129 21.83 -13.27 -16.22
CA TYR A 129 20.74 -14.10 -15.71
C TYR A 129 19.39 -13.42 -15.93
N GLU A 130 19.26 -12.14 -15.55
CA GLU A 130 18.02 -11.39 -15.71
C GLU A 130 17.64 -11.17 -17.17
N LYS A 131 18.64 -10.89 -18.04
CA LYS A 131 18.39 -10.60 -19.44
C LYS A 131 17.98 -11.84 -20.27
N TYR A 132 18.64 -12.97 -20.04
CA TYR A 132 18.50 -14.14 -20.90
C TYR A 132 17.75 -15.31 -20.28
N ILE A 133 17.74 -15.42 -18.97
CA ILE A 133 17.20 -16.60 -18.28
C ILE A 133 15.85 -16.34 -17.63
N ILE A 134 15.67 -15.19 -17.00
CA ILE A 134 14.47 -14.92 -16.20
C ILE A 134 13.61 -13.76 -16.69
N LYS A 135 13.85 -13.25 -17.89
CA LYS A 135 13.09 -12.13 -18.43
C LYS A 135 11.57 -12.34 -18.34
N ASN A 136 11.08 -13.48 -18.80
CA ASN A 136 9.66 -13.82 -18.74
C ASN A 136 9.15 -13.92 -17.31
N ARG A 137 10.01 -14.42 -16.41
CA ARG A 137 9.63 -14.53 -15.00
C ARG A 137 9.52 -13.17 -14.33
N ILE A 138 10.39 -12.22 -14.69
CA ILE A 138 10.29 -10.84 -14.19
C ILE A 138 8.94 -10.25 -14.60
N GLU A 139 8.57 -10.39 -15.88
CA GLU A 139 7.28 -9.89 -16.37
C GLU A 139 6.09 -10.52 -15.64
N GLN A 140 6.13 -11.82 -15.39
CA GLN A 140 5.09 -12.51 -14.63
C GLN A 140 5.00 -11.99 -13.20
N MET A 141 6.13 -11.73 -12.56
CA MET A 141 6.18 -11.19 -11.20
C MET A 141 5.64 -9.77 -11.15
N GLU A 142 5.98 -8.94 -12.13
CA GLU A 142 5.46 -7.58 -12.25
C GLU A 142 3.95 -7.58 -12.43
N ASP A 143 3.43 -8.39 -13.33
CA ASP A 143 1.99 -8.48 -13.62
C ASP A 143 1.21 -8.92 -12.38
N LYS A 144 1.73 -9.89 -11.65
CA LYS A 144 1.08 -10.36 -10.43
C LYS A 144 1.09 -9.30 -9.33
N LEU A 145 2.18 -8.56 -9.21
CA LEU A 145 2.27 -7.46 -8.25
C LEU A 145 1.25 -6.37 -8.56
N VAL A 146 1.11 -5.99 -9.83
CA VAL A 146 0.11 -5.02 -10.27
C VAL A 146 -1.30 -5.53 -9.96
N GLU A 147 -1.58 -6.79 -10.25
CA GLU A 147 -2.87 -7.42 -9.98
C GLU A 147 -3.22 -7.38 -8.50
N GLU A 148 -2.29 -7.76 -7.62
CA GLU A 148 -2.51 -7.72 -6.17
C GLU A 148 -2.72 -6.29 -5.69
N THR A 149 -1.91 -5.34 -6.18
CA THR A 149 -2.04 -3.93 -5.81
C THR A 149 -3.40 -3.37 -6.24
N LEU A 150 -3.84 -3.68 -7.45
CA LEU A 150 -5.16 -3.28 -7.94
C LEU A 150 -6.29 -3.87 -7.11
N THR A 151 -6.13 -5.10 -6.62
CA THR A 151 -7.10 -5.71 -5.71
C THR A 151 -7.25 -4.89 -4.43
N PHE A 152 -6.15 -4.48 -3.82
CA PHE A 152 -6.18 -3.63 -2.62
C PHE A 152 -6.82 -2.27 -2.92
N VAL A 153 -6.44 -1.66 -4.04
CA VAL A 153 -6.98 -0.36 -4.47
C VAL A 153 -8.50 -0.46 -4.69
N ASN A 154 -8.95 -1.48 -5.40
CA ASN A 154 -10.36 -1.65 -5.73
C ASN A 154 -11.20 -1.98 -4.49
N ASN A 155 -10.67 -2.78 -3.56
CA ASN A 155 -11.35 -3.06 -2.30
C ASN A 155 -11.48 -1.81 -1.43
N THR A 156 -10.46 -0.97 -1.44
CA THR A 156 -10.50 0.32 -0.72
C THR A 156 -11.53 1.25 -1.34
N LYS A 157 -11.57 1.35 -2.66
CA LYS A 157 -12.58 2.16 -3.38
C LYS A 157 -13.98 1.65 -3.08
N ALA A 158 -14.19 0.34 -3.09
CA ALA A 158 -15.50 -0.27 -2.79
C ALA A 158 -15.96 0.10 -1.38
N TYR A 159 -15.08 0.03 -0.40
CA TYR A 159 -15.39 0.45 0.96
C TYR A 159 -15.83 1.92 1.00
N LEU A 160 -15.09 2.81 0.37
CA LEU A 160 -15.39 4.24 0.36
C LEU A 160 -16.69 4.55 -0.39
N GLU A 161 -16.98 3.83 -1.47
CA GLU A 161 -18.25 3.97 -2.20
C GLU A 161 -19.44 3.55 -1.34
N LEU A 162 -19.30 2.48 -0.56
CA LEU A 162 -20.35 2.04 0.37
C LEU A 162 -20.60 3.08 1.45
N GLU A 163 -19.55 3.72 1.96
CA GLU A 163 -19.69 4.79 2.96
C GLU A 163 -20.36 6.03 2.34
N ALA A 164 -20.04 6.36 1.10
CA ALA A 164 -20.63 7.50 0.41
C ALA A 164 -22.14 7.35 0.16
N LYS A 165 -22.63 6.12 0.05
CA LYS A 165 -24.05 5.83 -0.21
C LYS A 165 -24.91 5.76 1.06
N LYS A 166 -24.30 5.84 2.20
CA LYS A 166 -25.00 5.84 3.49
C LYS A 166 -25.29 7.29 3.97
#